data_7dd19eb38971ce0568866153e2e1a3f0
#
_entry.id   7dd19eb38971ce0568866153e2e1a3f0
#
_cell.length_a   1.000
_cell.length_b   1.000
_cell.length_c   1.000
_cell.angle_alpha   90.00
_cell.angle_beta   90.00
_cell.angle_gamma   90.00
#
_symmetry.space_group_name_H-M   'P 1'
#
loop_
_entity.id
_entity.type
_entity.pdbx_description
1 polymer ?
#
loop_
_entity_poly.entity_id
_entity_poly.type
_entity_poly.pdbx_seq_one_letter_code
_entity_poly.pdbx_strand_id
1 'polypeptide(L)'
;MKKIYLEVKVVANNEVRNVAFAKGINRAINLGNVEKILAMMKVKGYRKAEMVQVVKAEDVITTGDIRLVDINGQDINPEDAAKYFLVLDGQHRTIAASLYNEWAAENGEEAINVPAIEVEL
;
A
#
# COMPACT_ATOMS: atom_id res chain seq x y z
N MET A 1 8.96 -15.17 -13.66
CA MET A 1 8.39 -13.85 -14.04
C MET A 1 7.95 -13.11 -12.80
N LYS A 2 8.30 -11.85 -12.69
CA LYS A 2 7.93 -11.04 -11.53
C LYS A 2 6.45 -10.66 -11.61
N LYS A 3 5.70 -10.89 -10.53
CA LYS A 3 4.29 -10.51 -10.47
C LYS A 3 4.14 -8.99 -10.50
N ILE A 4 3.25 -8.50 -11.35
CA ILE A 4 2.89 -7.08 -11.37
C ILE A 4 1.60 -6.91 -10.56
N TYR A 5 1.66 -6.07 -9.53
CA TYR A 5 0.51 -5.78 -8.68
C TYR A 5 -0.27 -4.58 -9.23
N LEU A 6 -1.60 -4.65 -9.10
CA LEU A 6 -2.44 -3.49 -9.38
C LEU A 6 -2.16 -2.39 -8.36
N GLU A 7 -2.24 -1.14 -8.80
CA GLU A 7 -2.12 -0.02 -7.89
C GLU A 7 -3.24 -0.04 -6.85
N VAL A 8 -2.88 0.27 -5.61
CA VAL A 8 -3.82 0.34 -4.48
C VAL A 8 -3.90 1.78 -4.03
N LYS A 9 -5.11 2.24 -3.80
CA LYS A 9 -5.34 3.57 -3.23
C LYS A 9 -5.45 3.47 -1.72
N VAL A 10 -4.83 4.41 -1.04
CA VAL A 10 -4.85 4.54 0.42
C VAL A 10 -5.59 5.83 0.75
N VAL A 11 -6.50 5.77 1.73
CA VAL A 11 -7.29 6.93 2.16
C VAL A 11 -6.88 7.30 3.58
N ALA A 12 -6.38 8.51 3.77
CA ALA A 12 -6.05 9.06 5.09
C ALA A 12 -6.48 10.52 5.12
N ASN A 13 -7.18 10.95 6.18
CA ASN A 13 -7.67 12.33 6.32
C ASN A 13 -8.48 12.83 5.12
N ASN A 14 -9.32 11.96 4.55
CA ASN A 14 -10.12 12.24 3.35
C ASN A 14 -9.30 12.50 2.07
N GLU A 15 -8.02 12.20 2.10
CA GLU A 15 -7.15 12.29 0.93
C GLU A 15 -6.82 10.89 0.40
N VAL A 16 -6.92 10.73 -0.91
CA VAL A 16 -6.67 9.44 -1.58
C VAL A 16 -5.38 9.55 -2.38
N ARG A 17 -4.43 8.65 -2.11
CA ARG A 17 -3.14 8.60 -2.82
C ARG A 17 -2.75 7.17 -3.12
N ASN A 18 -1.79 7.00 -4.02
CA ASN A 18 -1.16 5.72 -4.30
C ASN A 18 -0.22 5.31 -3.16
N VAL A 19 0.14 4.04 -3.13
CA VAL A 19 1.04 3.45 -2.11
C VAL A 19 2.49 3.61 -2.55
N ALA A 20 3.35 4.01 -1.61
CA ALA A 20 4.80 3.97 -1.77
C ALA A 20 5.43 3.17 -0.63
N PHE A 21 6.58 2.57 -0.91
CA PHE A 21 7.40 1.88 0.07
C PHE A 21 8.80 2.48 0.08
N ALA A 22 9.47 2.42 1.24
CA ALA A 22 10.86 2.86 1.38
C ALA A 22 11.78 1.66 1.11
N LYS A 23 12.54 1.72 0.02
CA LYS A 23 13.43 0.64 -0.38
C LYS A 23 14.54 0.47 0.66
N GLY A 24 14.72 -0.76 1.14
CA GLY A 24 15.75 -1.10 2.13
C GLY A 24 15.38 -0.82 3.57
N ILE A 25 14.28 -0.11 3.83
CA ILE A 25 13.80 0.21 5.18
C ILE A 25 12.60 -0.64 5.54
N ASN A 26 11.64 -0.77 4.62
CA ASN A 26 10.49 -1.63 4.84
C ASN A 26 10.91 -3.10 4.90
N ARG A 27 10.24 -3.87 5.75
CA ARG A 27 10.51 -5.29 5.88
C ARG A 27 10.23 -6.02 4.57
N ALA A 28 10.98 -7.09 4.33
CA ALA A 28 10.71 -7.98 3.20
C ALA A 28 9.28 -8.53 3.28
N ILE A 29 8.62 -8.62 2.13
CA ILE A 29 7.26 -9.14 2.05
C ILE A 29 7.27 -10.65 2.25
N ASN A 30 6.48 -11.12 3.21
CA ASN A 30 6.24 -12.54 3.44
C ASN A 30 4.96 -12.94 2.70
N LEU A 31 5.10 -13.65 1.60
CA LEU A 31 3.96 -14.04 0.77
C LEU A 31 2.96 -14.92 1.51
N GLY A 32 3.42 -15.74 2.46
CA GLY A 32 2.52 -16.55 3.28
C GLY A 32 1.57 -15.69 4.11
N ASN A 33 2.08 -14.59 4.69
CA ASN A 33 1.23 -13.65 5.42
C ASN A 33 0.27 -12.92 4.49
N VAL A 34 0.72 -12.53 3.31
CA VAL A 34 -0.15 -11.90 2.31
C VAL A 34 -1.30 -12.82 1.93
N GLU A 35 -1.01 -14.10 1.70
CA GLU A 35 -2.03 -15.09 1.35
C GLU A 35 -3.06 -15.29 2.46
N LYS A 36 -2.63 -15.29 3.73
CA LYS A 36 -3.54 -15.39 4.88
C LYS A 36 -4.47 -14.19 4.96
N ILE A 37 -3.94 -12.99 4.80
CA ILE A 37 -4.72 -11.76 4.83
C ILE A 37 -5.72 -11.76 3.67
N LEU A 38 -5.27 -12.13 2.48
CA LEU A 38 -6.12 -12.20 1.29
C LEU A 38 -7.29 -13.17 1.49
N ALA A 39 -7.01 -14.35 2.04
CA ALA A 39 -8.06 -15.34 2.30
C ALA A 39 -9.11 -14.79 3.26
N MET A 40 -8.68 -14.09 4.30
CA MET A 40 -9.60 -13.45 5.24
C MET A 40 -10.44 -12.35 4.59
N MET A 41 -9.83 -11.55 3.73
CA MET A 41 -10.54 -10.50 3.00
C MET A 41 -11.65 -11.05 2.10
N LYS A 42 -11.40 -12.17 1.45
CA LYS A 42 -12.38 -12.81 0.58
C LYS A 42 -13.60 -13.32 1.34
N VAL A 43 -13.42 -13.69 2.61
CA VAL A 43 -14.49 -14.26 3.44
C VAL A 43 -15.18 -13.21 4.29
N LYS A 44 -14.41 -12.32 4.93
CA LYS A 44 -14.91 -11.39 5.95
C LYS A 44 -14.85 -9.92 5.54
N GLY A 45 -14.28 -9.61 4.39
CA GLY A 45 -14.03 -8.25 3.98
C GLY A 45 -12.82 -7.63 4.69
N TYR A 46 -12.50 -6.40 4.35
CA TYR A 46 -11.37 -5.68 4.92
C TYR A 46 -11.67 -5.23 6.35
N ARG A 47 -10.75 -5.51 7.29
CA ARG A 47 -10.90 -5.09 8.67
C ARG A 47 -10.46 -3.64 8.86
N LYS A 48 -11.40 -2.74 9.02
CA LYS A 48 -11.13 -1.31 9.21
C LYS A 48 -10.45 -0.99 10.54
N ALA A 49 -10.55 -1.90 11.53
CA ALA A 49 -9.92 -1.71 12.83
C ALA A 49 -8.39 -1.77 12.79
N GLU A 50 -7.83 -2.39 11.77
CA GLU A 50 -6.38 -2.54 11.62
C GLU A 50 -5.89 -1.61 10.52
N MET A 51 -5.83 -0.32 10.83
CA MET A 51 -5.43 0.69 9.85
C MET A 51 -3.94 0.65 9.54
N VAL A 52 -3.63 0.87 8.28
CA VAL A 52 -2.26 1.07 7.81
C VAL A 52 -1.77 2.43 8.29
N GLN A 53 -0.49 2.51 8.67
CA GLN A 53 0.12 3.78 9.08
C GLN A 53 0.92 4.35 7.92
N VAL A 54 0.67 5.61 7.61
CA VAL A 54 1.27 6.28 6.46
C VAL A 54 1.78 7.68 6.82
N VAL A 55 2.70 8.17 6.00
CA VAL A 55 3.11 9.58 5.98
C VAL A 55 3.05 10.08 4.54
N LYS A 56 2.98 11.39 4.37
CA LYS A 56 3.05 11.97 3.02
C LYS A 56 4.43 11.73 2.43
N ALA A 57 4.47 11.18 1.22
CA ALA A 57 5.74 10.85 0.58
C ALA A 57 6.62 12.10 0.33
N GLU A 58 6.02 13.25 0.02
CA GLU A 58 6.77 14.49 -0.18
C GLU A 58 7.52 14.96 1.07
N ASP A 59 7.01 14.62 2.27
CA ASP A 59 7.65 15.01 3.53
C ASP A 59 8.91 14.19 3.80
N VAL A 60 9.00 13.00 3.24
CA VAL A 60 10.10 12.07 3.46
C VAL A 60 11.21 12.25 2.42
N ILE A 61 10.84 12.57 1.19
CA ILE A 61 11.78 12.62 0.06
C ILE A 61 12.81 13.74 0.22
N THR A 62 12.51 14.76 1.04
CA THR A 62 13.41 15.89 1.28
C THR A 62 14.65 15.52 2.10
N THR A 63 14.65 14.37 2.77
CA THR A 63 15.80 13.93 3.57
C THR A 63 16.94 13.37 2.73
N GLY A 64 16.69 13.04 1.45
CA GLY A 64 17.72 12.63 0.49
C GLY A 64 18.22 11.19 0.62
N ASP A 65 18.05 10.58 1.77
CA ASP A 65 18.61 9.24 2.04
C ASP A 65 17.61 8.11 1.84
N ILE A 66 16.35 8.45 1.63
CA ILE A 66 15.28 7.46 1.48
C ILE A 66 14.86 7.39 0.03
N ARG A 67 14.99 6.19 -0.55
CA ARG A 67 14.53 5.92 -1.91
C ARG A 67 13.13 5.33 -1.86
N LEU A 68 12.17 6.01 -2.48
CA LEU A 68 10.79 5.57 -2.52
C LEU A 68 10.52 4.78 -3.80
N VAL A 69 9.79 3.69 -3.64
CA VAL A 69 9.35 2.84 -4.75
C VAL A 69 7.84 2.63 -4.68
N ASP A 70 7.23 2.35 -5.82
CA ASP A 70 5.80 2.01 -5.87
C ASP A 70 5.57 0.55 -5.45
N ILE A 71 4.32 0.09 -5.52
CA ILE A 71 3.96 -1.27 -5.13
C ILE A 71 4.69 -2.34 -5.95
N ASN A 72 5.18 -1.99 -7.13
CA ASN A 72 5.92 -2.89 -8.02
C ASN A 72 7.44 -2.74 -7.92
N GLY A 73 7.91 -1.93 -6.97
CA GLY A 73 9.34 -1.73 -6.75
C GLY A 73 10.01 -0.78 -7.73
N GLN A 74 9.23 -0.04 -8.52
CA GLN A 74 9.76 0.97 -9.44
C GLN A 74 9.98 2.28 -8.71
N ASP A 75 11.09 2.98 -9.04
CA ASP A 75 11.41 4.25 -8.42
C ASP A 75 10.32 5.29 -8.68
N ILE A 76 9.97 6.03 -7.62
CA ILE A 76 9.03 7.14 -7.72
C ILE A 76 9.82 8.41 -7.97
N ASN A 77 9.44 9.13 -9.04
CA ASN A 77 10.03 10.43 -9.35
C ASN A 77 9.69 11.41 -8.22
N PRO A 78 10.65 12.19 -7.69
CA PRO A 78 10.37 13.19 -6.66
C PRO A 78 9.24 14.15 -7.01
N GLU A 79 9.07 14.47 -8.28
CA GLU A 79 7.98 15.32 -8.75
C GLU A 79 6.58 14.73 -8.50
N ASP A 80 6.50 13.40 -8.39
CA ASP A 80 5.26 12.67 -8.22
C ASP A 80 4.98 12.32 -6.75
N ALA A 81 5.86 12.72 -5.82
CA ALA A 81 5.73 12.32 -4.40
C ALA A 81 4.38 12.70 -3.80
N ALA A 82 3.80 13.82 -4.20
CA ALA A 82 2.49 14.26 -3.68
C ALA A 82 1.33 13.34 -4.08
N LYS A 83 1.56 12.40 -4.99
CA LYS A 83 0.56 11.40 -5.41
C LYS A 83 0.59 10.13 -4.57
N TYR A 84 1.50 10.04 -3.60
CA TYR A 84 1.76 8.83 -2.82
C TYR A 84 1.73 9.08 -1.33
N PHE A 85 1.28 8.07 -0.59
CA PHE A 85 1.54 7.94 0.84
C PHE A 85 2.59 6.86 1.04
N LEU A 86 3.62 7.15 1.85
CA LEU A 86 4.59 6.13 2.25
C LEU A 86 3.99 5.28 3.37
N VAL A 87 3.94 3.96 3.15
CA VAL A 87 3.44 3.02 4.14
C VAL A 87 4.55 2.69 5.13
N LEU A 88 4.35 3.02 6.40
CA LEU A 88 5.28 2.71 7.48
C LEU A 88 4.99 1.36 8.10
N ASP A 89 3.71 1.01 8.25
CA ASP A 89 3.26 -0.27 8.78
C ASP A 89 2.03 -0.71 8.01
N GLY A 90 1.96 -2.00 7.69
CA GLY A 90 0.85 -2.58 6.94
C GLY A 90 1.17 -2.90 5.48
N GLN A 91 2.46 -3.11 5.14
CA GLN A 91 2.87 -3.46 3.78
C GLN A 91 2.16 -4.71 3.26
N HIS A 92 2.06 -5.73 4.11
CA HIS A 92 1.40 -6.99 3.73
C HIS A 92 -0.08 -6.77 3.40
N ARG A 93 -0.74 -5.87 4.13
CA ARG A 93 -2.15 -5.52 3.86
C ARG A 93 -2.33 -4.79 2.55
N THR A 94 -1.43 -3.88 2.21
CA THR A 94 -1.51 -3.16 0.94
C THR A 94 -1.30 -4.10 -0.23
N ILE A 95 -0.37 -5.04 -0.12
CA ILE A 95 -0.16 -6.06 -1.15
C ILE A 95 -1.39 -6.97 -1.25
N ALA A 96 -1.92 -7.42 -0.11
CA ALA A 96 -3.13 -8.25 -0.10
C ALA A 96 -4.33 -7.51 -0.70
N ALA A 97 -4.46 -6.21 -0.45
CA ALA A 97 -5.52 -5.40 -1.04
C ALA A 97 -5.40 -5.33 -2.57
N SER A 98 -4.18 -5.23 -3.09
CA SER A 98 -3.95 -5.28 -4.53
C SER A 98 -4.45 -6.59 -5.13
N LEU A 99 -4.09 -7.71 -4.50
CA LEU A 99 -4.53 -9.03 -4.95
C LEU A 99 -6.03 -9.22 -4.78
N TYR A 100 -6.61 -8.69 -3.71
CA TYR A 100 -8.06 -8.71 -3.52
C TYR A 100 -8.77 -7.94 -4.64
N ASN A 101 -8.27 -6.76 -5.00
CA ASN A 101 -8.87 -5.94 -6.05
C ASN A 101 -8.80 -6.65 -7.42
N GLU A 102 -7.71 -7.36 -7.68
CA GLU A 102 -7.59 -8.19 -8.89
C GLU A 102 -8.63 -9.30 -8.90
N TRP A 103 -8.77 -10.01 -7.78
CA TRP A 103 -9.79 -11.05 -7.63
C TRP A 103 -11.20 -10.49 -7.73
N ALA A 104 -11.46 -9.34 -7.11
CA ALA A 104 -12.76 -8.69 -7.12
C ALA A 104 -13.18 -8.32 -8.55
N ALA A 105 -12.26 -7.80 -9.35
CA ALA A 105 -12.54 -7.46 -10.74
C ALA A 105 -12.95 -8.69 -11.55
N GLU A 106 -12.34 -9.84 -11.27
CA GLU A 106 -12.65 -11.11 -11.95
C GLU A 106 -13.97 -11.73 -11.49
N ASN A 107 -14.45 -11.38 -10.29
CA ASN A 107 -15.61 -12.00 -9.65
C ASN A 107 -16.80 -11.05 -9.48
N GLY A 108 -16.75 -9.86 -10.08
CA GLY A 108 -17.86 -8.91 -10.00
C GLY A 108 -18.03 -8.25 -8.65
N GLU A 109 -17.01 -8.28 -7.79
CA GLU A 109 -17.02 -7.62 -6.50
C GLU A 109 -16.41 -6.22 -6.59
N GLU A 110 -16.69 -5.37 -5.61
CA GLU A 110 -16.14 -4.03 -5.58
C GLU A 110 -14.69 -4.01 -5.11
N ALA A 111 -13.86 -3.21 -5.78
CA ALA A 111 -12.51 -2.94 -5.31
C ALA A 111 -12.55 -2.12 -4.01
N ILE A 112 -11.50 -2.25 -3.19
CA ILE A 112 -11.40 -1.52 -1.93
C ILE A 112 -10.27 -0.50 -2.00
N ASN A 113 -10.47 0.62 -1.27
CA ASN A 113 -9.39 1.54 -0.93
C ASN A 113 -8.96 1.22 0.51
N VAL A 114 -7.67 1.27 0.77
CA VAL A 114 -7.13 0.89 2.09
C VAL A 114 -7.25 2.08 3.04
N PRO A 115 -8.03 1.96 4.13
CA PRO A 115 -8.07 3.02 5.14
C PRO A 115 -6.76 3.08 5.90
N ALA A 116 -6.29 4.29 6.16
CA ALA A 116 -5.00 4.51 6.80
C ALA A 116 -5.06 5.67 7.79
N ILE A 117 -4.11 5.68 8.72
CA ILE A 117 -3.87 6.78 9.63
C ILE A 117 -2.58 7.46 9.22
N GLU A 118 -2.65 8.77 8.97
CA GLU A 118 -1.45 9.56 8.75
C GLU A 118 -0.80 9.83 10.11
N VAL A 119 0.48 9.45 10.24
CA VAL A 119 1.25 9.67 11.46
C VAL A 119 2.31 10.74 11.23
N GLU A 120 2.77 11.35 12.31
CA GLU A 120 3.87 12.31 12.25
C GLU A 120 5.22 11.59 12.39
N LEU A 121 6.20 12.07 11.65
CA LEU A 121 7.57 11.58 11.76
C LEU A 121 8.30 12.24 12.93
#